data_37d462a0d37024ab0e5635223e3aab76
#
_entry.id   37d462a0d37024ab0e5635223e3aab76
#
_cell.length_a   1.000
_cell.length_b   1.000
_cell.length_c   1.000
_cell.angle_alpha   90.00
_cell.angle_beta   90.00
_cell.angle_gamma   90.00
#
_symmetry.space_group_name_H-M   'P 1'
#
loop_
_entity.id
_entity.type
_entity.pdbx_description
1 polymer ?
#
loop_
_entity_poly.entity_id
_entity_poly.type
_entity_poly.pdbx_seq_one_letter_code
_entity_poly.pdbx_strand_id
1 'polypeptide(L)'
;MKRKTIVTVFFTLTALLLSGGKAEGQQQETLARSSSPTARYAAEETGLPAAAPWTLQECIRYAQENNIEIQRQELSIEDAELARKQTRLNYIPSVSASVGSGTSFGRVLDPTTYEFRENSSNTDLSASLSLGTEVFAGMRKYHQLKKSDLALQDMLLQVEKARNDLSLNITAAYLDVLFAEEKVTIASQRTRTLTLQVEQTQMLVESGRKTMGDLLQLQADLADAQFQDIEAKNNRTLAYFTLCQLLEIDDYETFRILIPESMPVSRDGVAVGPGEIYEMAQELPQVKSAGLAMDMADRDISIAKSGLYPTLSLSAGYGSSFSNGRQKPDINNPATYIQYPFKDQIRDNASYHVSLSLSIPIFNSLSARNNVKSYRIARHRAEYDYMIMQKNLNKEIRQAYIDAVGAYEQYEAAAKNVTTTEEAFRMLEEKYNLGAASPVDYSIALYNLVNARSQLAQAKYSYLFKTKILDFYRGIPITL
;
A
#
# COMPACT_ATOMS: atom_id res chain seq x y z
N MET A 1 11.95 43.37 -44.93
CA MET A 1 12.00 43.57 -43.47
C MET A 1 11.12 42.61 -42.65
N LYS A 2 10.18 41.85 -43.23
CA LYS A 2 9.27 40.94 -42.48
C LYS A 2 9.80 39.52 -42.18
N ARG A 3 10.94 39.10 -42.75
CA ARG A 3 11.51 37.76 -42.50
C ARG A 3 12.34 37.62 -41.20
N LYS A 4 12.90 38.69 -40.68
CA LYS A 4 13.74 38.66 -39.45
C LYS A 4 12.92 38.54 -38.14
N THR A 5 11.70 39.06 -38.13
CA THR A 5 10.88 39.10 -36.90
C THR A 5 10.31 37.76 -36.52
N ILE A 6 9.98 36.90 -37.50
CA ILE A 6 9.42 35.55 -37.25
C ILE A 6 10.47 34.58 -36.73
N VAL A 7 11.71 34.67 -37.25
CA VAL A 7 12.84 33.84 -36.80
C VAL A 7 13.28 34.23 -35.39
N THR A 8 13.18 35.49 -35.04
CA THR A 8 13.54 35.97 -33.67
C THR A 8 12.51 35.52 -32.62
N VAL A 9 11.24 35.46 -32.94
CA VAL A 9 10.19 34.95 -32.02
C VAL A 9 10.32 33.45 -31.78
N PHE A 10 10.77 32.68 -32.83
CA PHE A 10 10.98 31.24 -32.66
C PHE A 10 12.25 30.92 -31.86
N PHE A 11 13.33 31.71 -32.00
CA PHE A 11 14.56 31.54 -31.23
C PHE A 11 14.43 32.00 -29.78
N THR A 12 13.60 33.00 -29.49
CA THR A 12 13.36 33.45 -28.10
C THR A 12 12.46 32.46 -27.35
N LEU A 13 11.52 31.78 -28.00
CA LEU A 13 10.69 30.77 -27.36
C LEU A 13 11.48 29.48 -27.03
N THR A 14 12.44 29.09 -27.90
CA THR A 14 13.36 27.96 -27.66
C THR A 14 14.38 28.27 -26.58
N ALA A 15 14.84 29.51 -26.47
CA ALA A 15 15.80 29.94 -25.44
C ALA A 15 15.12 29.99 -24.04
N LEU A 16 13.84 30.33 -23.96
CA LEU A 16 13.08 30.33 -22.71
C LEU A 16 12.77 28.89 -22.20
N LEU A 17 12.61 27.93 -23.10
CA LEU A 17 12.41 26.51 -22.75
C LEU A 17 13.72 25.82 -22.34
N LEU A 18 14.87 26.27 -22.83
CA LEU A 18 16.20 25.74 -22.46
C LEU A 18 16.77 26.38 -21.19
N SER A 19 16.32 27.58 -20.80
CA SER A 19 16.74 28.24 -19.54
C SER A 19 15.94 27.75 -18.32
N GLY A 20 14.72 27.23 -18.49
CA GLY A 20 13.94 26.60 -17.42
C GLY A 20 14.51 25.25 -16.95
N GLY A 21 15.21 24.52 -17.84
CA GLY A 21 15.78 23.22 -17.52
C GLY A 21 17.05 23.24 -16.64
N LYS A 22 17.71 24.39 -16.50
CA LYS A 22 18.92 24.49 -15.66
C LYS A 22 18.65 24.81 -14.18
N ALA A 23 17.50 25.38 -13.85
CA ALA A 23 17.14 25.69 -12.46
C ALA A 23 16.51 24.47 -11.73
N GLU A 24 15.80 23.61 -12.45
CA GLU A 24 15.25 22.37 -11.86
C GLU A 24 16.31 21.26 -11.68
N GLY A 25 17.36 21.22 -12.51
CA GLY A 25 18.44 20.25 -12.39
C GLY A 25 19.28 20.38 -11.11
N GLN A 26 19.39 21.57 -10.53
CA GLN A 26 20.11 21.78 -9.27
C GLN A 26 19.26 21.51 -8.02
N GLN A 27 17.93 21.60 -8.10
CA GLN A 27 17.05 21.20 -7.00
C GLN A 27 16.79 19.68 -7.00
N GLN A 28 16.80 19.02 -8.15
CA GLN A 28 16.71 17.56 -8.23
C GLN A 28 17.98 16.84 -7.75
N GLU A 29 19.16 17.45 -7.94
CA GLU A 29 20.42 16.88 -7.43
C GLU A 29 20.54 16.96 -5.90
N THR A 30 19.86 17.92 -5.26
CA THR A 30 19.79 18.02 -3.79
C THR A 30 18.71 17.13 -3.18
N LEU A 31 17.63 16.82 -3.90
CA LEU A 31 16.59 15.88 -3.45
C LEU A 31 16.96 14.42 -3.73
N ALA A 32 17.69 14.14 -4.83
CA ALA A 32 18.16 12.79 -5.14
C ALA A 32 19.31 12.30 -4.23
N ARG A 33 19.97 13.18 -3.49
CA ARG A 33 20.99 12.80 -2.49
C ARG A 33 20.42 12.48 -1.11
N SER A 34 19.13 12.72 -0.86
CA SER A 34 18.51 12.45 0.45
C SER A 34 17.63 11.18 0.50
N SER A 35 17.49 10.45 -0.62
CA SER A 35 16.59 9.31 -0.70
C SER A 35 17.16 8.06 -1.39
N SER A 36 18.42 7.72 -1.14
CA SER A 36 18.91 6.37 -1.46
C SER A 36 18.57 5.44 -0.29
N PRO A 37 17.76 4.39 -0.50
CA PRO A 37 17.41 3.43 0.56
C PRO A 37 18.63 2.73 1.16
N THR A 38 19.73 2.64 0.42
CA THR A 38 21.00 2.02 0.85
C THR A 38 21.83 2.89 1.83
N ALA A 39 21.53 4.17 2.00
CA ALA A 39 22.25 5.03 2.96
C ALA A 39 21.66 4.96 4.38
N ARG A 40 20.47 4.38 4.58
CA ARG A 40 19.87 4.19 5.91
C ARG A 40 20.35 2.92 6.62
N TYR A 41 20.95 1.96 5.90
CA TYR A 41 21.51 0.75 6.51
C TYR A 41 22.93 0.88 7.07
N ALA A 42 23.55 2.05 6.97
CA ALA A 42 24.94 2.28 7.41
C ALA A 42 25.08 3.32 8.54
N ALA A 43 24.00 3.64 9.23
CA ALA A 43 24.10 4.57 10.37
C ALA A 43 23.54 3.93 11.62
N GLU A 44 24.45 3.79 12.57
CA GLU A 44 24.25 3.58 14.00
C GLU A 44 24.20 2.13 14.52
N GLU A 45 25.36 1.50 14.55
CA GLU A 45 25.80 0.78 15.74
C GLU A 45 25.92 1.78 16.92
N THR A 46 24.84 2.39 17.33
CA THR A 46 24.74 3.00 18.65
C THR A 46 24.14 1.97 19.56
N GLY A 47 24.94 1.49 20.53
CA GLY A 47 24.48 0.67 21.63
C GLY A 47 23.22 1.29 22.25
N LEU A 48 22.06 0.76 21.87
CA LEU A 48 20.80 1.04 22.53
C LEU A 48 20.98 0.60 23.99
N PRO A 49 20.77 1.49 24.99
CA PRO A 49 20.58 1.05 26.35
C PRO A 49 19.46 0.02 26.33
N ALA A 50 19.50 -0.99 27.22
CA ALA A 50 18.45 -2.00 27.33
C ALA A 50 17.10 -1.31 27.15
N ALA A 51 16.51 -1.46 25.98
CA ALA A 51 15.48 -0.55 25.50
C ALA A 51 14.31 -0.62 26.47
N ALA A 52 13.82 0.52 26.91
CA ALA A 52 12.60 0.57 27.69
C ALA A 52 11.52 -0.26 26.98
N PRO A 53 10.74 -1.07 27.71
CA PRO A 53 9.74 -1.92 27.09
C PRO A 53 8.74 -1.08 26.29
N TRP A 54 8.44 -1.51 25.09
CA TRP A 54 7.63 -0.76 24.13
C TRP A 54 6.13 -0.85 24.45
N THR A 55 5.47 0.28 24.42
CA THR A 55 4.00 0.36 24.49
C THR A 55 3.37 0.01 23.12
N LEU A 56 2.09 -0.32 23.12
CA LEU A 56 1.34 -0.56 21.87
C LEU A 56 1.41 0.65 20.93
N GLN A 57 1.27 1.86 21.44
CA GLN A 57 1.31 3.08 20.64
C GLN A 57 2.69 3.31 19.98
N GLU A 58 3.77 3.01 20.69
CA GLU A 58 5.12 3.08 20.13
C GLU A 58 5.31 2.05 19.01
N CYS A 59 4.82 0.81 19.21
CA CYS A 59 4.84 -0.21 18.17
C CYS A 59 4.07 0.24 16.91
N ILE A 60 2.85 0.76 17.08
CA ILE A 60 2.02 1.24 15.95
C ILE A 60 2.73 2.38 15.22
N ARG A 61 3.22 3.39 15.94
CA ARG A 61 3.92 4.53 15.34
C ARG A 61 5.15 4.10 14.56
N TYR A 62 5.99 3.28 15.19
CA TYR A 62 7.22 2.80 14.56
C TYR A 62 6.94 2.00 13.29
N ALA A 63 5.96 1.10 13.33
CA ALA A 63 5.60 0.33 12.15
C ALA A 63 5.01 1.19 11.03
N GLN A 64 4.18 2.19 11.33
CA GLN A 64 3.64 3.12 10.33
C GLN A 64 4.74 3.92 9.61
N GLU A 65 5.90 4.14 10.26
CA GLU A 65 7.05 4.85 9.70
C GLU A 65 8.03 3.92 8.96
N ASN A 66 8.16 2.65 9.39
CA ASN A 66 9.23 1.77 8.93
C ASN A 66 8.75 0.55 8.13
N ASN A 67 7.47 0.17 8.23
CA ASN A 67 6.98 -1.02 7.56
C ASN A 67 7.06 -0.89 6.03
N ILE A 68 7.70 -1.87 5.39
CA ILE A 68 7.99 -1.89 3.94
C ILE A 68 6.70 -1.86 3.10
N GLU A 69 5.61 -2.50 3.56
CA GLU A 69 4.34 -2.48 2.84
C GLU A 69 3.72 -1.07 2.82
N ILE A 70 3.81 -0.32 3.93
CA ILE A 70 3.37 1.08 3.97
C ILE A 70 4.23 1.95 3.06
N GLN A 71 5.56 1.81 3.10
CA GLN A 71 6.46 2.53 2.21
C GLN A 71 6.15 2.23 0.72
N ARG A 72 5.86 0.97 0.39
CA ARG A 72 5.42 0.58 -0.96
C ARG A 72 4.11 1.27 -1.37
N GLN A 73 3.15 1.37 -0.46
CA GLN A 73 1.89 2.07 -0.71
C GLN A 73 2.10 3.59 -0.88
N GLU A 74 3.03 4.19 -0.15
CA GLU A 74 3.39 5.61 -0.30
C GLU A 74 3.98 5.91 -1.68
N LEU A 75 4.78 5.02 -2.26
CA LEU A 75 5.26 5.17 -3.64
C LEU A 75 4.10 5.23 -4.66
N SER A 76 2.96 4.61 -4.35
CA SER A 76 1.76 4.72 -5.19
C SER A 76 1.13 6.13 -5.16
N ILE A 77 1.34 6.90 -4.08
CA ILE A 77 0.96 8.32 -4.04
C ILE A 77 1.86 9.11 -4.99
N GLU A 78 3.18 8.87 -4.98
CA GLU A 78 4.11 9.54 -5.90
C GLU A 78 3.75 9.25 -7.37
N ASP A 79 3.40 8.01 -7.69
CA ASP A 79 2.92 7.64 -9.04
C ASP A 79 1.62 8.39 -9.41
N ALA A 80 0.67 8.52 -8.49
CA ALA A 80 -0.56 9.28 -8.72
C ALA A 80 -0.28 10.78 -8.89
N GLU A 81 0.67 11.35 -8.15
CA GLU A 81 1.12 12.73 -8.31
C GLU A 81 1.80 12.96 -9.66
N LEU A 82 2.65 12.03 -10.10
CA LEU A 82 3.27 12.08 -11.43
C LEU A 82 2.22 11.99 -12.54
N ALA A 83 1.23 11.10 -12.43
CA ALA A 83 0.12 10.97 -13.38
C ALA A 83 -0.71 12.27 -13.43
N ARG A 84 -0.99 12.89 -12.29
CA ARG A 84 -1.65 14.19 -12.20
C ARG A 84 -0.82 15.30 -12.84
N LYS A 85 0.48 15.37 -12.56
CA LYS A 85 1.42 16.31 -13.18
C LYS A 85 1.46 16.12 -14.70
N GLN A 86 1.55 14.88 -15.18
CA GLN A 86 1.50 14.56 -16.61
C GLN A 86 0.19 15.04 -17.24
N THR A 87 -0.95 14.84 -16.58
CA THR A 87 -2.24 15.28 -17.08
C THR A 87 -2.32 16.81 -17.21
N ARG A 88 -1.68 17.57 -16.29
CA ARG A 88 -1.52 19.02 -16.40
C ARG A 88 -0.61 19.41 -17.55
N LEU A 89 0.52 18.70 -17.72
CA LEU A 89 1.47 18.96 -18.80
C LEU A 89 0.88 18.68 -20.20
N ASN A 90 -0.15 17.84 -20.30
CA ASN A 90 -0.88 17.61 -21.56
C ASN A 90 -1.61 18.85 -22.12
N TYR A 91 -1.68 19.95 -21.36
CA TYR A 91 -2.13 21.25 -21.89
C TYR A 91 -1.01 22.00 -22.62
N ILE A 92 0.24 21.66 -22.39
CA ILE A 92 1.40 22.25 -23.06
C ILE A 92 1.62 21.52 -24.40
N PRO A 93 1.97 22.25 -25.48
CA PRO A 93 2.32 21.62 -26.74
C PRO A 93 3.50 20.66 -26.63
N SER A 94 3.41 19.50 -27.28
CA SER A 94 4.55 18.60 -27.46
C SER A 94 5.45 19.12 -28.59
N VAL A 95 6.76 19.00 -28.41
CA VAL A 95 7.76 19.31 -29.41
C VAL A 95 8.59 18.06 -29.68
N SER A 96 8.74 17.68 -30.93
CA SER A 96 9.56 16.55 -31.34
C SER A 96 10.48 16.94 -32.51
N ALA A 97 11.70 16.39 -32.48
CA ALA A 97 12.64 16.50 -33.60
C ALA A 97 12.86 15.12 -34.19
N SER A 98 12.91 15.04 -35.51
CA SER A 98 13.24 13.81 -36.23
C SER A 98 14.25 14.06 -37.31
N VAL A 99 15.19 13.13 -37.47
CA VAL A 99 16.16 13.07 -38.57
C VAL A 99 16.09 11.68 -39.15
N GLY A 100 15.85 11.59 -40.43
CA GLY A 100 15.77 10.33 -41.15
C GLY A 100 16.66 10.35 -42.37
N SER A 101 17.35 9.24 -42.67
CA SER A 101 18.09 9.04 -43.91
C SER A 101 17.65 7.71 -44.52
N GLY A 102 17.47 7.71 -45.83
CA GLY A 102 17.10 6.51 -46.60
C GLY A 102 17.85 6.48 -47.93
N THR A 103 18.22 5.28 -48.37
CA THR A 103 18.77 5.08 -49.73
C THR A 103 17.88 4.16 -50.50
N SER A 104 17.41 4.63 -51.66
CA SER A 104 16.63 3.85 -52.60
C SER A 104 17.46 3.45 -53.81
N PHE A 105 17.27 2.25 -54.31
CA PHE A 105 18.00 1.70 -55.48
C PHE A 105 16.99 1.36 -56.57
N GLY A 106 17.37 1.61 -57.82
CA GLY A 106 16.55 1.26 -58.96
C GLY A 106 16.31 2.42 -59.89
N ARG A 107 15.14 2.39 -60.60
CA ARG A 107 14.72 3.45 -61.51
C ARG A 107 14.15 4.63 -60.70
N VAL A 108 14.81 5.76 -60.74
CA VAL A 108 14.41 6.97 -59.96
C VAL A 108 14.11 8.10 -60.95
N LEU A 109 13.03 8.82 -60.72
CA LEU A 109 12.70 10.05 -61.43
C LEU A 109 13.57 11.18 -60.87
N ASP A 110 14.35 11.82 -61.75
CA ASP A 110 15.10 13.04 -61.37
C ASP A 110 14.09 14.20 -61.21
N PRO A 111 13.97 14.79 -60.03
CA PRO A 111 12.99 15.85 -59.78
C PRO A 111 13.33 17.18 -60.44
N THR A 112 14.54 17.31 -61.06
CA THR A 112 14.99 18.51 -61.73
C THR A 112 14.74 18.44 -63.23
N THR A 113 15.11 17.30 -63.84
CA THR A 113 15.00 17.12 -65.30
C THR A 113 13.69 16.42 -65.71
N TYR A 114 12.98 15.81 -64.76
CA TYR A 114 11.79 14.97 -64.99
C TYR A 114 12.09 13.76 -65.89
N GLU A 115 13.35 13.30 -65.94
CA GLU A 115 13.77 12.11 -66.65
C GLU A 115 13.99 10.93 -65.70
N PHE A 116 13.77 9.71 -66.19
CA PHE A 116 14.05 8.51 -65.44
C PHE A 116 15.53 8.12 -65.55
N ARG A 117 16.19 7.96 -64.43
CA ARG A 117 17.52 7.37 -64.35
C ARG A 117 17.41 5.91 -63.96
N GLU A 118 17.97 5.04 -64.79
CA GLU A 118 18.00 3.60 -64.51
C GLU A 118 19.24 3.23 -63.67
N ASN A 119 19.12 2.21 -62.83
CA ASN A 119 20.19 1.68 -61.96
C ASN A 119 20.88 2.75 -61.11
N SER A 120 20.16 3.75 -60.64
CA SER A 120 20.69 4.80 -59.76
C SER A 120 20.39 4.49 -58.30
N SER A 121 21.29 4.98 -57.43
CA SER A 121 21.02 5.03 -55.99
C SER A 121 20.73 6.48 -55.60
N ASN A 122 19.62 6.67 -54.89
CA ASN A 122 19.27 7.99 -54.33
C ASN A 122 19.26 7.93 -52.84
N THR A 123 20.10 8.78 -52.19
CA THR A 123 20.13 8.93 -50.76
C THR A 123 19.47 10.25 -50.37
N ASP A 124 18.43 10.11 -49.57
CA ASP A 124 17.66 11.22 -49.04
C ASP A 124 17.97 11.39 -47.55
N LEU A 125 18.08 12.62 -47.10
CA LEU A 125 18.17 13.02 -45.71
C LEU A 125 17.05 14.01 -45.43
N SER A 126 16.32 13.83 -44.34
CA SER A 126 15.32 14.79 -43.89
C SER A 126 15.49 15.08 -42.40
N ALA A 127 15.35 16.35 -42.05
CA ALA A 127 15.33 16.78 -40.66
C ALA A 127 14.07 17.64 -40.43
N SER A 128 13.35 17.37 -39.37
CA SER A 128 12.14 18.13 -39.02
C SER A 128 11.99 18.34 -37.52
N LEU A 129 11.46 19.51 -37.19
CA LEU A 129 10.98 19.86 -35.85
C LEU A 129 9.47 20.07 -35.94
N SER A 130 8.71 19.38 -35.10
CA SER A 130 7.25 19.47 -35.07
C SER A 130 6.74 19.82 -33.69
N LEU A 131 5.76 20.69 -33.64
CA LEU A 131 5.02 21.09 -32.46
C LEU A 131 3.55 20.76 -32.69
N GLY A 132 2.91 20.15 -31.68
CA GLY A 132 1.51 19.81 -31.75
C GLY A 132 0.79 19.95 -30.41
N THR A 133 -0.43 20.47 -30.46
CA THR A 133 -1.29 20.52 -29.29
C THR A 133 -2.76 20.47 -29.70
N GLU A 134 -3.57 19.84 -28.85
CA GLU A 134 -5.02 19.89 -28.94
C GLU A 134 -5.53 21.10 -28.16
N VAL A 135 -6.05 22.08 -28.86
CA VAL A 135 -6.54 23.34 -28.29
C VAL A 135 -7.92 23.14 -27.66
N PHE A 136 -8.78 22.34 -28.32
CA PHE A 136 -10.11 22.01 -27.83
C PHE A 136 -10.51 20.59 -28.25
N ALA A 137 -11.07 19.84 -27.31
CA ALA A 137 -11.60 18.49 -27.54
C ALA A 137 -12.78 18.20 -26.60
N GLY A 138 -13.81 19.04 -26.66
CA GLY A 138 -15.03 18.83 -25.88
C GLY A 138 -14.80 18.74 -24.38
N MET A 139 -13.87 19.54 -23.81
CA MET A 139 -13.50 19.58 -22.40
C MET A 139 -12.83 18.29 -21.88
N ARG A 140 -12.36 17.41 -22.76
CA ARG A 140 -11.72 16.13 -22.40
C ARG A 140 -10.58 16.33 -21.40
N LYS A 141 -9.62 17.21 -21.71
CA LYS A 141 -8.45 17.50 -20.84
C LYS A 141 -8.87 17.99 -19.44
N TYR A 142 -9.92 18.81 -19.36
CA TYR A 142 -10.46 19.28 -18.09
C TYR A 142 -11.00 18.11 -17.23
N HIS A 143 -11.83 17.23 -17.83
CA HIS A 143 -12.37 16.10 -17.10
C HIS A 143 -11.28 15.06 -16.74
N GLN A 144 -10.27 14.88 -17.60
CA GLN A 144 -9.11 14.06 -17.28
C GLN A 144 -8.31 14.60 -16.09
N LEU A 145 -8.09 15.92 -16.02
CA LEU A 145 -7.44 16.55 -14.88
C LEU A 145 -8.27 16.38 -13.59
N LYS A 146 -9.57 16.58 -13.67
CA LYS A 146 -10.45 16.36 -12.50
C LYS A 146 -10.45 14.89 -12.06
N LYS A 147 -10.44 13.95 -13.00
CA LYS A 147 -10.31 12.52 -12.67
C LYS A 147 -8.97 12.21 -11.98
N SER A 148 -7.87 12.80 -12.45
CA SER A 148 -6.55 12.58 -11.83
C SER A 148 -6.44 13.22 -10.43
N ASP A 149 -7.16 14.36 -10.17
CA ASP A 149 -7.29 14.91 -8.83
C ASP A 149 -8.02 13.94 -7.87
N LEU A 150 -9.12 13.31 -8.34
CA LEU A 150 -9.87 12.31 -7.57
C LEU A 150 -9.04 11.02 -7.35
N ALA A 151 -8.30 10.58 -8.36
CA ALA A 151 -7.44 9.40 -8.25
C ALA A 151 -6.32 9.58 -7.23
N LEU A 152 -5.73 10.78 -7.13
CA LEU A 152 -4.77 11.09 -6.07
C LEU A 152 -5.41 11.06 -4.68
N GLN A 153 -6.62 11.61 -4.53
CA GLN A 153 -7.36 11.55 -3.26
C GLN A 153 -7.69 10.11 -2.88
N ASP A 154 -8.09 9.29 -3.83
CA ASP A 154 -8.35 7.86 -3.60
C ASP A 154 -7.11 7.13 -3.12
N MET A 155 -5.94 7.40 -3.74
CA MET A 155 -4.68 6.79 -3.33
C MET A 155 -4.27 7.17 -1.90
N LEU A 156 -4.47 8.43 -1.49
CA LEU A 156 -4.24 8.87 -0.10
C LEU A 156 -5.12 8.10 0.89
N LEU A 157 -6.41 7.88 0.56
CA LEU A 157 -7.33 7.10 1.39
C LEU A 157 -6.95 5.61 1.44
N GLN A 158 -6.42 5.05 0.35
CA GLN A 158 -5.95 3.66 0.34
C GLN A 158 -4.72 3.47 1.24
N VAL A 159 -3.79 4.42 1.25
CA VAL A 159 -2.64 4.40 2.17
C VAL A 159 -3.10 4.55 3.63
N GLU A 160 -4.05 5.45 3.90
CA GLU A 160 -4.63 5.59 5.23
C GLU A 160 -5.31 4.29 5.69
N LYS A 161 -6.06 3.63 4.80
CA LYS A 161 -6.63 2.30 5.08
C LYS A 161 -5.54 1.27 5.39
N ALA A 162 -4.47 1.22 4.61
CA ALA A 162 -3.36 0.29 4.85
C ALA A 162 -2.68 0.53 6.21
N ARG A 163 -2.48 1.78 6.62
CA ARG A 163 -1.97 2.15 7.95
C ARG A 163 -2.91 1.70 9.07
N ASN A 164 -4.22 1.82 8.86
CA ASN A 164 -5.24 1.37 9.80
C ASN A 164 -5.25 -0.15 9.94
N ASP A 165 -5.18 -0.88 8.81
CA ASP A 165 -5.10 -2.35 8.80
C ASP A 165 -3.82 -2.84 9.49
N LEU A 166 -2.67 -2.19 9.26
CA LEU A 166 -1.42 -2.48 9.95
C LEU A 166 -1.54 -2.25 11.47
N SER A 167 -2.19 -1.17 11.90
CA SER A 167 -2.40 -0.86 13.31
C SER A 167 -3.24 -1.95 14.02
N LEU A 168 -4.26 -2.47 13.35
CA LEU A 168 -5.05 -3.59 13.88
C LEU A 168 -4.21 -4.88 13.96
N ASN A 169 -3.41 -5.19 12.94
CA ASN A 169 -2.54 -6.37 12.94
C ASN A 169 -1.49 -6.30 14.06
N ILE A 170 -0.90 -5.13 14.27
CA ILE A 170 0.05 -4.91 15.39
C ILE A 170 -0.67 -5.08 16.74
N THR A 171 -1.88 -4.57 16.86
CA THR A 171 -2.68 -4.71 18.08
C THR A 171 -2.96 -6.18 18.38
N ALA A 172 -3.32 -6.97 17.37
CA ALA A 172 -3.50 -8.41 17.50
C ALA A 172 -2.20 -9.10 17.96
N ALA A 173 -1.10 -8.86 17.27
CA ALA A 173 0.19 -9.46 17.58
C ALA A 173 0.71 -9.03 18.99
N TYR A 174 0.49 -7.78 19.39
CA TYR A 174 0.86 -7.29 20.73
C TYR A 174 0.07 -7.99 21.83
N LEU A 175 -1.24 -8.15 21.65
CA LEU A 175 -2.11 -8.87 22.58
C LEU A 175 -1.78 -10.38 22.62
N ASP A 176 -1.35 -10.96 21.48
CA ASP A 176 -0.89 -12.34 21.44
C ASP A 176 0.43 -12.53 22.23
N VAL A 177 1.34 -11.55 22.20
CA VAL A 177 2.55 -11.59 23.06
C VAL A 177 2.15 -11.52 24.52
N LEU A 178 1.23 -10.62 24.92
CA LEU A 178 0.74 -10.52 26.30
C LEU A 178 0.08 -11.82 26.77
N PHE A 179 -0.72 -12.44 25.92
CA PHE A 179 -1.34 -13.74 26.18
C PHE A 179 -0.29 -14.85 26.35
N ALA A 180 0.73 -14.88 25.49
CA ALA A 180 1.81 -15.85 25.56
C ALA A 180 2.65 -15.70 26.83
N GLU A 181 2.92 -14.48 27.28
CA GLU A 181 3.61 -14.20 28.57
C GLU A 181 2.79 -14.70 29.76
N GLU A 182 1.47 -14.46 29.75
CA GLU A 182 0.58 -14.95 30.81
C GLU A 182 0.52 -16.49 30.81
N LYS A 183 0.50 -17.14 29.64
CA LYS A 183 0.60 -18.61 29.52
C LYS A 183 1.90 -19.19 30.06
N VAL A 184 3.05 -18.55 29.78
CA VAL A 184 4.33 -18.94 30.35
C VAL A 184 4.30 -18.85 31.87
N THR A 185 3.72 -17.78 32.41
CA THR A 185 3.58 -17.59 33.87
C THR A 185 2.76 -18.70 34.50
N ILE A 186 1.62 -19.09 33.89
CA ILE A 186 0.74 -20.17 34.37
C ILE A 186 1.47 -21.53 34.28
N ALA A 187 2.12 -21.84 33.18
CA ALA A 187 2.83 -23.11 32.95
C ALA A 187 4.02 -23.28 33.90
N SER A 188 4.86 -22.23 34.06
CA SER A 188 6.01 -22.27 34.94
C SER A 188 5.60 -22.34 36.43
N GLN A 189 4.48 -21.70 36.82
CA GLN A 189 3.93 -21.85 38.17
C GLN A 189 3.48 -23.29 38.45
N ARG A 190 2.80 -23.96 37.48
CA ARG A 190 2.44 -25.38 37.56
C ARG A 190 3.68 -26.26 37.76
N THR A 191 4.69 -26.06 36.91
CA THR A 191 5.96 -26.81 36.98
C THR A 191 6.62 -26.65 38.33
N ARG A 192 6.71 -25.42 38.84
CA ARG A 192 7.27 -25.12 40.19
C ARG A 192 6.48 -25.83 41.29
N THR A 193 5.16 -25.77 41.25
CA THR A 193 4.28 -26.44 42.25
C THR A 193 4.53 -27.95 42.27
N LEU A 194 4.55 -28.58 41.08
CA LEU A 194 4.79 -30.03 40.97
C LEU A 194 6.21 -30.42 41.35
N THR A 195 7.23 -29.58 41.08
CA THR A 195 8.62 -29.82 41.56
C THR A 195 8.69 -29.93 43.07
N LEU A 196 8.11 -28.94 43.76
CA LEU A 196 8.07 -28.94 45.22
C LEU A 196 7.28 -30.15 45.75
N GLN A 197 6.22 -30.54 45.06
CA GLN A 197 5.41 -31.67 45.48
C GLN A 197 6.12 -33.02 45.31
N VAL A 198 6.91 -33.18 44.21
CA VAL A 198 7.77 -34.37 43.97
C VAL A 198 8.84 -34.46 45.08
N GLU A 199 9.54 -33.35 45.37
CA GLU A 199 10.56 -33.31 46.43
C GLU A 199 9.98 -33.70 47.82
N GLN A 200 8.86 -33.13 48.17
CA GLN A 200 8.16 -33.45 49.42
C GLN A 200 7.69 -34.92 49.48
N THR A 201 7.13 -35.43 48.38
CA THR A 201 6.67 -36.82 48.30
C THR A 201 7.83 -37.80 48.34
N GLN A 202 9.00 -37.49 47.73
CA GLN A 202 10.19 -38.31 47.79
C GLN A 202 10.65 -38.51 49.24
N MET A 203 10.72 -37.42 50.06
CA MET A 203 11.06 -37.50 51.46
C MET A 203 10.08 -38.38 52.27
N LEU A 204 8.80 -38.34 51.91
CA LEU A 204 7.73 -39.15 52.52
C LEU A 204 7.85 -40.64 52.15
N VAL A 205 8.25 -40.93 50.92
CA VAL A 205 8.50 -42.33 50.49
C VAL A 205 9.74 -42.88 51.16
N GLU A 206 10.84 -42.10 51.27
CA GLU A 206 12.04 -42.52 51.99
C GLU A 206 11.81 -42.80 53.48
N SER A 207 10.86 -42.06 54.10
CA SER A 207 10.42 -42.30 55.47
C SER A 207 9.32 -43.38 55.62
N GLY A 208 8.94 -44.06 54.48
CA GLY A 208 7.94 -45.15 54.48
C GLY A 208 6.49 -44.66 54.68
N ARG A 209 6.21 -43.33 54.54
CA ARG A 209 4.91 -42.71 54.77
C ARG A 209 4.04 -42.62 53.52
N LYS A 210 4.64 -42.74 52.34
CA LYS A 210 3.96 -42.78 51.00
C LYS A 210 4.52 -43.92 50.15
N THR A 211 3.80 -44.25 49.07
CA THR A 211 4.20 -45.35 48.21
C THR A 211 5.11 -44.86 47.07
N MET A 212 5.94 -45.74 46.50
CA MET A 212 6.72 -45.48 45.30
C MET A 212 5.76 -45.14 44.10
N GLY A 213 4.57 -45.72 44.04
CA GLY A 213 3.55 -45.42 43.02
C GLY A 213 3.11 -44.00 43.05
N ASP A 214 2.92 -43.40 44.24
CA ASP A 214 2.58 -41.98 44.42
C ASP A 214 3.64 -41.05 43.88
N LEU A 215 4.94 -41.40 44.13
CA LEU A 215 6.08 -40.65 43.65
C LEU A 215 6.19 -40.68 42.10
N LEU A 216 6.08 -41.90 41.52
CA LEU A 216 6.16 -42.10 40.07
C LEU A 216 5.03 -41.33 39.32
N GLN A 217 3.83 -41.32 39.89
CA GLN A 217 2.73 -40.54 39.32
C GLN A 217 3.03 -39.01 39.29
N LEU A 218 3.48 -38.47 40.40
CA LEU A 218 3.86 -37.04 40.45
C LEU A 218 5.06 -36.69 39.58
N GLN A 219 6.01 -37.60 39.42
CA GLN A 219 7.12 -37.42 38.46
C GLN A 219 6.63 -37.42 37.00
N ALA A 220 5.66 -38.24 36.65
CA ALA A 220 5.04 -38.24 35.34
C ALA A 220 4.27 -36.92 35.09
N ASP A 221 3.52 -36.42 36.07
CA ASP A 221 2.81 -35.15 36.01
C ASP A 221 3.77 -33.95 35.91
N LEU A 222 4.92 -34.02 36.60
CA LEU A 222 5.98 -33.02 36.48
C LEU A 222 6.61 -33.02 35.07
N ALA A 223 6.87 -34.19 34.50
CA ALA A 223 7.41 -34.30 33.14
C ALA A 223 6.44 -33.70 32.11
N ASP A 224 5.11 -33.94 32.25
CA ASP A 224 4.08 -33.31 31.43
C ASP A 224 4.05 -31.78 31.63
N ALA A 225 4.14 -31.29 32.86
CA ALA A 225 4.17 -29.85 33.14
C ALA A 225 5.43 -29.17 32.55
N GLN A 226 6.60 -29.83 32.61
CA GLN A 226 7.82 -29.34 31.99
C GLN A 226 7.71 -29.26 30.45
N PHE A 227 7.06 -30.26 29.84
CA PHE A 227 6.81 -30.23 28.41
C PHE A 227 5.90 -29.04 28.03
N GLN A 228 4.82 -28.82 28.76
CA GLN A 228 3.92 -27.68 28.53
C GLN A 228 4.58 -26.32 28.81
N ASP A 229 5.50 -26.22 29.77
CA ASP A 229 6.28 -24.99 30.02
C ASP A 229 7.23 -24.67 28.86
N ILE A 230 7.88 -25.69 28.29
CA ILE A 230 8.71 -25.53 27.10
C ILE A 230 7.86 -25.09 25.89
N GLU A 231 6.70 -25.72 25.68
CA GLU A 231 5.77 -25.35 24.63
C GLU A 231 5.28 -23.90 24.77
N ALA A 232 4.91 -23.47 25.99
CA ALA A 232 4.50 -22.10 26.26
C ALA A 232 5.62 -21.10 25.97
N LYS A 233 6.87 -21.40 26.36
CA LYS A 233 8.06 -20.56 26.06
C LYS A 233 8.33 -20.47 24.55
N ASN A 234 8.19 -21.55 23.82
CA ASN A 234 8.32 -21.54 22.36
C ASN A 234 7.25 -20.69 21.69
N ASN A 235 5.99 -20.84 22.13
CA ASN A 235 4.85 -20.04 21.61
C ASN A 235 5.06 -18.53 21.92
N ARG A 236 5.58 -18.18 23.09
CA ARG A 236 5.96 -16.80 23.41
C ARG A 236 7.02 -16.27 22.45
N THR A 237 8.07 -17.05 22.18
CA THR A 237 9.13 -16.66 21.24
C THR A 237 8.56 -16.42 19.83
N LEU A 238 7.64 -17.29 19.37
CA LEU A 238 6.96 -17.12 18.08
C LEU A 238 6.07 -15.86 18.05
N ALA A 239 5.37 -15.53 19.16
CA ALA A 239 4.57 -14.32 19.25
C ALA A 239 5.45 -13.07 19.15
N TYR A 240 6.58 -13.01 19.86
CA TYR A 240 7.56 -11.93 19.71
C TYR A 240 8.12 -11.84 18.30
N PHE A 241 8.50 -12.95 17.69
CA PHE A 241 8.96 -12.98 16.31
C PHE A 241 7.92 -12.41 15.35
N THR A 242 6.64 -12.79 15.49
CA THR A 242 5.55 -12.28 14.65
C THR A 242 5.36 -10.77 14.82
N LEU A 243 5.41 -10.27 16.05
CA LEU A 243 5.32 -8.83 16.31
C LEU A 243 6.51 -8.09 15.72
N CYS A 244 7.75 -8.57 15.93
CA CYS A 244 8.96 -7.97 15.39
C CYS A 244 8.96 -7.95 13.85
N GLN A 245 8.43 -8.99 13.21
CA GLN A 245 8.27 -9.01 11.76
C GLN A 245 7.34 -7.90 11.25
N LEU A 246 6.22 -7.63 11.94
CA LEU A 246 5.35 -6.51 11.58
C LEU A 246 6.00 -5.14 11.81
N LEU A 247 6.92 -5.06 12.76
CA LEU A 247 7.70 -3.87 13.10
C LEU A 247 8.96 -3.71 12.21
N GLU A 248 9.31 -4.70 11.37
CA GLU A 248 10.58 -4.75 10.62
C GLU A 248 11.81 -4.70 11.54
N ILE A 249 11.74 -5.38 12.70
CA ILE A 249 12.84 -5.50 13.66
C ILE A 249 13.40 -6.91 13.58
N ASP A 250 14.70 -7.05 13.24
CA ASP A 250 15.37 -8.36 13.12
C ASP A 250 15.64 -9.00 14.48
N ASP A 251 15.96 -8.21 15.50
CA ASP A 251 16.33 -8.68 16.84
C ASP A 251 15.11 -8.87 17.74
N TYR A 252 14.42 -10.00 17.58
CA TYR A 252 13.30 -10.38 18.45
C TYR A 252 13.75 -10.92 19.81
N GLU A 253 15.02 -11.29 20.01
CA GLU A 253 15.50 -11.86 21.25
C GLU A 253 15.66 -10.81 22.35
N THR A 254 16.07 -9.61 22.00
CA THR A 254 16.24 -8.50 22.93
C THR A 254 15.01 -7.59 23.02
N PHE A 255 14.12 -7.65 22.02
CA PHE A 255 12.89 -6.85 22.00
C PHE A 255 11.96 -7.21 23.17
N ARG A 256 11.44 -6.21 23.85
CA ARG A 256 10.49 -6.39 24.97
C ARG A 256 9.35 -5.39 24.88
N ILE A 257 8.15 -5.87 25.18
CA ILE A 257 6.95 -5.02 25.29
C ILE A 257 6.65 -4.67 26.74
N LEU A 258 5.93 -3.57 26.93
CA LEU A 258 5.40 -3.20 28.23
C LEU A 258 4.23 -4.12 28.59
N ILE A 259 4.35 -4.86 29.70
CA ILE A 259 3.25 -5.65 30.26
C ILE A 259 2.54 -4.77 31.28
N PRO A 260 1.28 -4.33 31.01
CA PRO A 260 0.53 -3.50 31.95
C PRO A 260 0.24 -4.28 33.26
N GLU A 261 0.39 -3.64 34.40
CA GLU A 261 0.12 -4.27 35.70
C GLU A 261 -1.37 -4.69 35.84
N SER A 262 -2.29 -3.93 35.25
CA SER A 262 -3.71 -4.28 35.21
C SER A 262 -4.32 -3.83 33.89
N MET A 263 -5.14 -4.70 33.30
CA MET A 263 -6.02 -4.39 32.18
C MET A 263 -7.44 -4.65 32.62
N PRO A 264 -8.16 -3.63 33.10
CA PRO A 264 -9.52 -3.82 33.56
C PRO A 264 -10.43 -4.21 32.37
N VAL A 265 -11.16 -5.29 32.52
CA VAL A 265 -12.18 -5.71 31.58
C VAL A 265 -13.52 -5.13 32.05
N SER A 266 -14.11 -4.24 31.24
CA SER A 266 -15.43 -3.66 31.54
C SER A 266 -16.39 -3.94 30.36
N ARG A 267 -17.68 -3.85 30.64
CA ARG A 267 -18.72 -3.98 29.60
C ARG A 267 -18.86 -2.73 28.73
N ASP A 268 -18.17 -1.64 29.05
CA ASP A 268 -18.27 -0.37 28.34
C ASP A 268 -17.84 -0.49 26.87
N GLY A 269 -16.91 -1.41 26.56
CA GLY A 269 -16.48 -1.69 25.19
C GLY A 269 -17.59 -2.12 24.22
N VAL A 270 -18.71 -2.65 24.74
CA VAL A 270 -19.89 -3.08 23.98
C VAL A 270 -21.17 -2.29 24.31
N ALA A 271 -21.03 -1.12 24.96
CA ALA A 271 -22.17 -0.29 25.35
C ALA A 271 -22.84 0.40 24.15
N VAL A 272 -22.06 0.71 23.10
CA VAL A 272 -22.55 1.37 21.89
C VAL A 272 -23.10 0.31 20.92
N GLY A 273 -24.33 0.51 20.44
CA GLY A 273 -24.98 -0.45 19.55
C GLY A 273 -24.42 -0.45 18.13
N PRO A 274 -24.55 -1.56 17.37
CA PRO A 274 -23.94 -1.70 16.05
C PRO A 274 -24.47 -0.72 15.00
N GLY A 275 -25.68 -0.17 15.18
CA GLY A 275 -26.23 0.86 14.29
C GLY A 275 -25.51 2.20 14.43
N GLU A 276 -25.22 2.62 15.66
CA GLU A 276 -24.48 3.86 15.93
C GLU A 276 -23.01 3.74 15.48
N ILE A 277 -22.38 2.59 15.70
CA ILE A 277 -21.02 2.31 15.20
C ILE A 277 -21.00 2.38 13.67
N TYR A 278 -22.01 1.88 12.98
CA TYR A 278 -22.11 1.94 11.53
C TYR A 278 -22.19 3.39 11.01
N GLU A 279 -22.93 4.26 11.69
CA GLU A 279 -22.99 5.69 11.31
C GLU A 279 -21.61 6.37 11.47
N MET A 280 -20.89 6.09 12.55
CA MET A 280 -19.52 6.59 12.76
C MET A 280 -18.55 6.06 11.69
N ALA A 281 -18.70 4.80 11.31
CA ALA A 281 -17.84 4.12 10.33
C ALA A 281 -18.01 4.65 8.88
N GLN A 282 -19.02 5.49 8.58
CA GLN A 282 -19.16 6.13 7.26
C GLN A 282 -17.99 7.07 6.93
N GLU A 283 -17.28 7.55 7.93
CA GLU A 283 -16.10 8.40 7.76
C GLU A 283 -14.81 7.63 7.44
N LEU A 284 -14.83 6.31 7.48
CA LEU A 284 -13.66 5.47 7.24
C LEU A 284 -13.13 5.61 5.79
N PRO A 285 -11.81 5.51 5.59
CA PRO A 285 -11.17 5.68 4.28
C PRO A 285 -11.76 4.82 3.17
N GLN A 286 -12.11 3.56 3.47
CA GLN A 286 -12.70 2.65 2.47
C GLN A 286 -14.07 3.10 1.97
N VAL A 287 -14.88 3.75 2.79
CA VAL A 287 -16.19 4.29 2.38
C VAL A 287 -16.00 5.48 1.46
N LYS A 288 -15.10 6.41 1.85
CA LYS A 288 -14.75 7.58 1.05
C LYS A 288 -14.14 7.19 -0.30
N SER A 289 -13.24 6.21 -0.31
CA SER A 289 -12.62 5.66 -1.53
C SER A 289 -13.67 5.10 -2.49
N ALA A 290 -14.63 4.32 -2.01
CA ALA A 290 -15.72 3.80 -2.82
C ALA A 290 -16.63 4.93 -3.37
N GLY A 291 -16.83 6.01 -2.63
CA GLY A 291 -17.49 7.22 -3.10
C GLY A 291 -16.72 7.92 -4.23
N LEU A 292 -15.41 8.09 -4.07
CA LEU A 292 -14.55 8.67 -5.12
C LEU A 292 -14.53 7.82 -6.39
N ALA A 293 -14.65 6.49 -6.29
CA ALA A 293 -14.75 5.61 -7.47
C ALA A 293 -16.00 5.93 -8.31
N MET A 294 -17.13 6.26 -7.68
CA MET A 294 -18.33 6.72 -8.38
C MET A 294 -18.11 8.07 -9.07
N ASP A 295 -17.46 9.02 -8.37
CA ASP A 295 -17.14 10.34 -8.92
C ASP A 295 -16.19 10.23 -10.12
N MET A 296 -15.21 9.35 -10.06
CA MET A 296 -14.29 9.06 -11.17
C MET A 296 -15.04 8.46 -12.36
N ALA A 297 -16.00 7.56 -12.15
CA ALA A 297 -16.84 7.01 -13.19
C ALA A 297 -17.73 8.08 -13.85
N ASP A 298 -18.23 9.09 -13.12
CA ASP A 298 -18.94 10.22 -13.69
C ASP A 298 -18.03 11.12 -14.55
N ARG A 299 -16.74 11.25 -14.18
CA ARG A 299 -15.73 11.91 -15.04
C ARG A 299 -15.46 11.11 -16.30
N ASP A 300 -15.41 9.77 -16.23
CA ASP A 300 -15.25 8.91 -17.40
C ASP A 300 -16.41 9.06 -18.40
N ILE A 301 -17.66 9.18 -17.94
CA ILE A 301 -18.79 9.51 -18.80
C ILE A 301 -18.58 10.86 -19.50
N SER A 302 -18.08 11.87 -18.75
CA SER A 302 -17.84 13.19 -19.31
C SER A 302 -16.68 13.18 -20.33
N ILE A 303 -15.64 12.42 -20.07
CA ILE A 303 -14.53 12.17 -21.01
C ILE A 303 -15.06 11.46 -22.27
N ALA A 304 -15.89 10.42 -22.12
CA ALA A 304 -16.47 9.72 -23.27
C ALA A 304 -17.40 10.62 -24.12
N LYS A 305 -18.17 11.49 -23.46
CA LYS A 305 -19.02 12.49 -24.16
C LYS A 305 -18.18 13.45 -25.00
N SER A 306 -16.92 13.73 -24.64
CA SER A 306 -16.07 14.62 -25.42
C SER A 306 -15.83 14.13 -26.85
N GLY A 307 -15.90 12.81 -27.11
CA GLY A 307 -15.83 12.22 -28.45
C GLY A 307 -17.03 12.53 -29.37
N LEU A 308 -18.07 13.19 -28.84
CA LEU A 308 -19.22 13.67 -29.62
C LEU A 308 -19.03 15.11 -30.09
N TYR A 309 -18.03 15.82 -29.57
CA TYR A 309 -17.78 17.23 -29.88
C TYR A 309 -16.66 17.39 -30.91
N PRO A 310 -16.64 18.54 -31.62
CA PRO A 310 -15.50 18.86 -32.49
C PRO A 310 -14.17 18.92 -31.73
N THR A 311 -13.08 18.56 -32.42
CA THR A 311 -11.72 18.72 -31.94
C THR A 311 -10.98 19.76 -32.76
N LEU A 312 -10.28 20.67 -32.10
CA LEU A 312 -9.44 21.70 -32.68
C LEU A 312 -7.99 21.44 -32.30
N SER A 313 -7.14 21.19 -33.29
CA SER A 313 -5.72 20.93 -33.12
C SER A 313 -4.88 22.00 -33.80
N LEU A 314 -3.83 22.45 -33.13
CA LEU A 314 -2.79 23.32 -33.67
C LEU A 314 -1.53 22.50 -33.88
N SER A 315 -0.96 22.59 -35.08
CA SER A 315 0.36 22.04 -35.39
C SER A 315 1.24 23.07 -36.05
N ALA A 316 2.53 23.02 -35.76
CA ALA A 316 3.54 23.81 -36.45
C ALA A 316 4.76 22.92 -36.73
N GLY A 317 5.40 23.15 -37.83
CA GLY A 317 6.59 22.40 -38.21
C GLY A 317 7.60 23.24 -38.94
N TYR A 318 8.87 22.88 -38.75
CA TYR A 318 9.99 23.34 -39.53
C TYR A 318 10.78 22.12 -40.01
N GLY A 319 11.13 22.09 -41.27
CA GLY A 319 11.90 20.98 -41.81
C GLY A 319 12.74 21.38 -43.03
N SER A 320 13.71 20.55 -43.30
CA SER A 320 14.51 20.62 -44.52
C SER A 320 14.94 19.24 -44.97
N SER A 321 15.26 19.11 -46.23
CA SER A 321 15.69 17.85 -46.83
C SER A 321 16.83 18.01 -47.80
N PHE A 322 17.62 16.96 -47.91
CA PHE A 322 18.69 16.80 -48.89
C PHE A 322 18.44 15.52 -49.72
N SER A 323 18.79 15.57 -50.98
CA SER A 323 18.83 14.38 -51.85
C SER A 323 20.06 14.47 -52.74
N ASN A 324 20.83 13.38 -52.79
CA ASN A 324 22.01 13.33 -53.66
C ASN A 324 21.63 13.28 -55.15
N GLY A 325 20.39 12.93 -55.47
CA GLY A 325 19.87 12.93 -56.84
C GLY A 325 19.44 14.29 -57.34
N ARG A 326 19.36 15.33 -56.49
CA ARG A 326 18.97 16.68 -56.92
C ARG A 326 20.08 17.42 -57.62
N GLN A 327 19.75 18.08 -58.75
CA GLN A 327 20.63 18.93 -59.54
C GLN A 327 20.08 20.38 -59.56
N LYS A 328 20.90 21.34 -59.90
CA LYS A 328 20.49 22.71 -60.20
C LYS A 328 21.11 23.16 -61.52
N PRO A 329 20.49 24.10 -62.26
CA PRO A 329 21.12 24.71 -63.44
C PRO A 329 22.47 25.37 -63.07
N ASP A 330 23.48 25.20 -63.95
CA ASP A 330 24.74 25.92 -63.80
C ASP A 330 24.51 27.42 -64.06
N ILE A 331 25.00 28.29 -63.18
CA ILE A 331 24.86 29.74 -63.34
C ILE A 331 25.57 30.25 -64.57
N ASN A 332 26.70 29.60 -64.94
CA ASN A 332 27.52 29.99 -66.12
C ASN A 332 27.01 29.41 -67.43
N ASN A 333 26.26 28.30 -67.39
CA ASN A 333 25.66 27.68 -68.56
C ASN A 333 24.30 27.05 -68.17
N PRO A 334 23.19 27.79 -68.31
CA PRO A 334 21.87 27.32 -67.91
C PRO A 334 21.36 26.06 -68.66
N ALA A 335 22.02 25.65 -69.71
CA ALA A 335 21.71 24.40 -70.43
C ALA A 335 22.32 23.15 -69.80
N THR A 336 23.22 23.31 -68.82
CA THR A 336 23.86 22.22 -68.05
C THR A 336 23.40 22.19 -66.59
N TYR A 337 23.31 20.99 -66.03
CA TYR A 337 22.91 20.76 -64.64
C TYR A 337 24.09 20.31 -63.83
N ILE A 338 24.29 20.93 -62.65
CA ILE A 338 25.33 20.58 -61.70
C ILE A 338 24.69 19.97 -60.44
N GLN A 339 25.44 19.17 -59.73
CA GLN A 339 24.98 18.61 -58.48
C GLN A 339 24.65 19.73 -57.48
N TYR A 340 23.49 19.64 -56.82
CA TYR A 340 23.05 20.64 -55.84
C TYR A 340 23.74 20.40 -54.52
N PRO A 341 24.61 21.33 -54.01
CA PRO A 341 25.39 21.11 -52.82
C PRO A 341 24.52 20.92 -51.56
N PHE A 342 24.94 20.07 -50.67
CA PHE A 342 24.22 19.76 -49.42
C PHE A 342 23.78 21.01 -48.66
N LYS A 343 24.73 21.94 -48.42
CA LYS A 343 24.48 23.17 -47.66
C LYS A 343 23.41 24.06 -48.30
N ASP A 344 23.42 24.13 -49.62
CA ASP A 344 22.44 24.92 -50.38
C ASP A 344 21.06 24.24 -50.32
N GLN A 345 21.01 22.92 -50.47
CA GLN A 345 19.74 22.18 -50.37
C GLN A 345 19.11 22.33 -48.99
N ILE A 346 19.87 22.17 -47.91
CA ILE A 346 19.36 22.33 -46.55
C ILE A 346 18.83 23.76 -46.33
N ARG A 347 19.48 24.79 -46.87
CA ARG A 347 19.00 26.17 -46.76
C ARG A 347 17.75 26.42 -47.62
N ASP A 348 17.75 25.95 -48.85
CA ASP A 348 16.77 26.34 -49.83
C ASP A 348 15.53 25.46 -49.77
N ASN A 349 15.64 24.21 -49.25
CA ASN A 349 14.51 23.32 -48.96
C ASN A 349 13.89 23.58 -47.57
N ALA A 350 14.44 24.54 -46.82
CA ALA A 350 13.88 24.85 -45.51
C ALA A 350 12.44 25.37 -45.63
N SER A 351 11.52 24.68 -44.99
CA SER A 351 10.10 25.00 -45.01
C SER A 351 9.54 25.04 -43.58
N TYR A 352 8.58 25.88 -43.37
CA TYR A 352 7.81 25.94 -42.14
C TYR A 352 6.33 26.01 -42.45
N HIS A 353 5.54 25.38 -41.57
CA HIS A 353 4.08 25.43 -41.67
C HIS A 353 3.46 25.62 -40.30
N VAL A 354 2.31 26.25 -40.28
CA VAL A 354 1.39 26.31 -39.14
C VAL A 354 0.04 25.92 -39.64
N SER A 355 -0.60 24.97 -38.97
CA SER A 355 -1.88 24.41 -39.36
C SER A 355 -2.83 24.39 -38.16
N LEU A 356 -4.03 24.87 -38.38
CA LEU A 356 -5.16 24.72 -37.47
C LEU A 356 -6.17 23.79 -38.12
N SER A 357 -6.43 22.65 -37.47
CA SER A 357 -7.32 21.60 -38.00
C SER A 357 -8.53 21.48 -37.07
N LEU A 358 -9.73 21.63 -37.66
CA LEU A 358 -11.02 21.38 -36.99
C LEU A 358 -11.60 20.07 -37.55
N SER A 359 -11.74 19.07 -36.67
CA SER A 359 -12.37 17.79 -37.01
C SER A 359 -13.72 17.70 -36.30
N ILE A 360 -14.79 17.52 -37.11
CA ILE A 360 -16.16 17.42 -36.61
C ILE A 360 -16.67 16.01 -36.89
N PRO A 361 -16.92 15.18 -35.88
CA PRO A 361 -17.43 13.82 -36.07
C PRO A 361 -18.92 13.87 -36.46
N ILE A 362 -19.24 13.59 -37.74
CA ILE A 362 -20.63 13.55 -38.22
C ILE A 362 -21.25 12.18 -37.99
N PHE A 363 -20.54 11.12 -38.39
CA PHE A 363 -20.95 9.74 -38.21
C PHE A 363 -19.72 8.85 -38.02
N ASN A 364 -19.70 8.10 -36.96
CA ASN A 364 -18.58 7.22 -36.56
C ASN A 364 -19.07 5.81 -36.21
N SER A 365 -20.04 5.30 -36.97
CA SER A 365 -20.66 3.97 -36.76
C SER A 365 -21.21 3.81 -35.33
N LEU A 366 -21.71 4.89 -34.73
CA LEU A 366 -22.21 4.97 -33.35
C LEU A 366 -21.16 4.71 -32.26
N SER A 367 -19.88 4.62 -32.60
CA SER A 367 -18.79 4.28 -31.65
C SER A 367 -18.78 5.22 -30.46
N ALA A 368 -18.81 6.54 -30.67
CA ALA A 368 -18.82 7.51 -29.55
C ALA A 368 -20.08 7.35 -28.66
N ARG A 369 -21.26 7.11 -29.24
CA ARG A 369 -22.48 6.88 -28.45
C ARG A 369 -22.42 5.58 -27.65
N ASN A 370 -21.92 4.52 -28.25
CA ASN A 370 -21.76 3.22 -27.56
C ASN A 370 -20.72 3.32 -26.45
N ASN A 371 -19.64 4.08 -26.66
CA ASN A 371 -18.65 4.37 -25.63
C ASN A 371 -19.29 5.08 -24.43
N VAL A 372 -20.09 6.11 -24.64
CA VAL A 372 -20.84 6.78 -23.57
C VAL A 372 -21.78 5.80 -22.84
N LYS A 373 -22.47 4.90 -23.58
CA LYS A 373 -23.32 3.88 -22.94
C LYS A 373 -22.49 2.91 -22.08
N SER A 374 -21.32 2.49 -22.56
CA SER A 374 -20.41 1.61 -21.82
C SER A 374 -19.98 2.25 -20.49
N TYR A 375 -19.58 3.52 -20.51
CA TYR A 375 -19.20 4.21 -19.27
C TYR A 375 -20.39 4.47 -18.33
N ARG A 376 -21.62 4.65 -18.84
CA ARG A 376 -22.80 4.66 -17.99
C ARG A 376 -23.03 3.32 -17.29
N ILE A 377 -22.83 2.20 -17.98
CA ILE A 377 -22.90 0.87 -17.38
C ILE A 377 -21.79 0.71 -16.33
N ALA A 378 -20.58 1.19 -16.60
CA ALA A 378 -19.47 1.17 -15.63
C ALA A 378 -19.81 2.01 -14.39
N ARG A 379 -20.43 3.17 -14.55
CA ARG A 379 -20.91 4.00 -13.42
C ARG A 379 -21.94 3.29 -12.57
N HIS A 380 -22.93 2.59 -13.20
CA HIS A 380 -23.89 1.79 -12.45
C HIS A 380 -23.22 0.62 -11.70
N ARG A 381 -22.16 0.03 -12.27
CA ARG A 381 -21.36 -0.98 -11.54
C ARG A 381 -20.70 -0.37 -10.32
N ALA A 382 -20.04 0.78 -10.46
CA ALA A 382 -19.44 1.48 -9.33
C ALA A 382 -20.46 1.84 -8.24
N GLU A 383 -21.72 2.17 -8.62
CA GLU A 383 -22.81 2.39 -7.66
C GLU A 383 -23.18 1.12 -6.90
N TYR A 384 -23.26 -0.01 -7.60
CA TYR A 384 -23.51 -1.29 -6.94
C TYR A 384 -22.34 -1.73 -6.07
N ASP A 385 -21.09 -1.47 -6.49
CA ASP A 385 -19.91 -1.76 -5.70
C ASP A 385 -19.90 -0.93 -4.41
N TYR A 386 -20.28 0.35 -4.48
CA TYR A 386 -20.47 1.19 -3.29
C TYR A 386 -21.56 0.62 -2.35
N MET A 387 -22.72 0.22 -2.88
CA MET A 387 -23.78 -0.39 -2.07
C MET A 387 -23.35 -1.73 -1.45
N ILE A 388 -22.60 -2.55 -2.19
CA ILE A 388 -22.04 -3.82 -1.68
C ILE A 388 -21.06 -3.53 -0.55
N MET A 389 -20.18 -2.54 -0.72
CA MET A 389 -19.24 -2.14 0.31
C MET A 389 -19.94 -1.68 1.58
N GLN A 390 -20.97 -0.84 1.49
CA GLN A 390 -21.78 -0.43 2.65
C GLN A 390 -22.44 -1.62 3.35
N LYS A 391 -22.99 -2.59 2.60
CA LYS A 391 -23.57 -3.80 3.15
C LYS A 391 -22.54 -4.67 3.85
N ASN A 392 -21.35 -4.81 3.26
CA ASN A 392 -20.26 -5.58 3.86
C ASN A 392 -19.77 -4.91 5.15
N LEU A 393 -19.57 -3.59 5.15
CA LEU A 393 -19.22 -2.83 6.36
C LEU A 393 -20.26 -3.02 7.48
N ASN A 394 -21.55 -2.93 7.15
CA ASN A 394 -22.61 -3.16 8.14
C ASN A 394 -22.57 -4.59 8.70
N LYS A 395 -22.34 -5.59 7.83
CA LYS A 395 -22.18 -6.99 8.22
C LYS A 395 -20.96 -7.18 9.14
N GLU A 396 -19.81 -6.62 8.77
CA GLU A 396 -18.57 -6.72 9.54
C GLU A 396 -18.71 -6.09 10.93
N ILE A 397 -19.32 -4.91 11.01
CA ILE A 397 -19.58 -4.24 12.30
C ILE A 397 -20.54 -5.05 13.18
N ARG A 398 -21.62 -5.59 12.60
CA ARG A 398 -22.55 -6.44 13.35
C ARG A 398 -21.89 -7.72 13.84
N GLN A 399 -21.05 -8.33 13.00
CA GLN A 399 -20.30 -9.52 13.38
C GLN A 399 -19.28 -9.19 14.49
N ALA A 400 -18.51 -8.12 14.36
CA ALA A 400 -17.57 -7.67 15.38
C ALA A 400 -18.27 -7.37 16.73
N TYR A 401 -19.46 -6.78 16.68
CA TYR A 401 -20.26 -6.52 17.88
C TYR A 401 -20.74 -7.81 18.55
N ILE A 402 -21.30 -8.75 17.79
CA ILE A 402 -21.74 -10.06 18.31
C ILE A 402 -20.55 -10.81 18.91
N ASP A 403 -19.41 -10.80 18.22
CA ASP A 403 -18.20 -11.46 18.68
C ASP A 403 -17.64 -10.82 19.96
N ALA A 404 -17.72 -9.49 20.11
CA ALA A 404 -17.30 -8.79 21.31
C ALA A 404 -18.22 -9.09 22.50
N VAL A 405 -19.54 -9.09 22.28
CA VAL A 405 -20.52 -9.46 23.32
C VAL A 405 -20.31 -10.92 23.78
N GLY A 406 -20.15 -11.84 22.83
CA GLY A 406 -19.91 -13.26 23.15
C GLY A 406 -18.57 -13.47 23.87
N ALA A 407 -17.52 -12.71 23.52
CA ALA A 407 -16.23 -12.77 24.21
C ALA A 407 -16.32 -12.21 25.65
N TYR A 408 -17.13 -11.18 25.88
CA TYR A 408 -17.39 -10.68 27.23
C TYR A 408 -18.07 -11.72 28.10
N GLU A 409 -19.11 -12.37 27.59
CA GLU A 409 -19.82 -13.43 28.32
C GLU A 409 -18.89 -14.64 28.61
N GLN A 410 -18.05 -15.01 27.65
CA GLN A 410 -17.00 -16.04 27.86
C GLN A 410 -16.02 -15.65 28.96
N TYR A 411 -15.59 -14.37 28.99
CA TYR A 411 -14.70 -13.85 30.02
C TYR A 411 -15.37 -13.94 31.41
N GLU A 412 -16.61 -13.47 31.57
CA GLU A 412 -17.33 -13.56 32.84
C GLU A 412 -17.49 -15.01 33.33
N ALA A 413 -17.83 -15.92 32.40
CA ALA A 413 -17.96 -17.34 32.73
C ALA A 413 -16.60 -17.95 33.13
N ALA A 414 -15.54 -17.63 32.44
CA ALA A 414 -14.19 -18.10 32.75
C ALA A 414 -13.68 -17.52 34.09
N ALA A 415 -13.96 -16.27 34.40
CA ALA A 415 -13.59 -15.63 35.66
C ALA A 415 -14.30 -16.35 36.87
N LYS A 416 -15.58 -16.63 36.70
CA LYS A 416 -16.33 -17.40 37.70
C LYS A 416 -15.79 -18.83 37.86
N ASN A 417 -15.42 -19.47 36.75
CA ASN A 417 -14.83 -20.81 36.76
C ASN A 417 -13.51 -20.84 37.51
N VAL A 418 -12.61 -19.85 37.27
CA VAL A 418 -11.36 -19.72 38.00
C VAL A 418 -11.60 -19.60 39.50
N THR A 419 -12.47 -18.68 39.92
CA THR A 419 -12.77 -18.47 41.36
C THR A 419 -13.25 -19.78 42.03
N THR A 420 -14.16 -20.52 41.36
CA THR A 420 -14.67 -21.78 41.88
C THR A 420 -13.61 -22.89 41.93
N THR A 421 -12.78 -22.96 40.87
CA THR A 421 -11.74 -24.00 40.76
C THR A 421 -10.56 -23.73 41.70
N GLU A 422 -10.23 -22.48 41.96
CA GLU A 422 -9.22 -22.08 42.97
C GLU A 422 -9.62 -22.50 44.34
N GLU A 423 -10.87 -22.25 44.74
CA GLU A 423 -11.37 -22.66 46.05
C GLU A 423 -11.45 -24.19 46.16
N ALA A 424 -11.89 -24.89 45.11
CA ALA A 424 -11.90 -26.35 45.08
C ALA A 424 -10.46 -26.93 45.20
N PHE A 425 -9.51 -26.35 44.50
CA PHE A 425 -8.11 -26.76 44.61
C PHE A 425 -7.54 -26.51 45.99
N ARG A 426 -7.77 -25.32 46.59
CA ARG A 426 -7.36 -24.99 47.97
C ARG A 426 -7.85 -25.98 48.99
N MET A 427 -9.15 -26.32 48.94
CA MET A 427 -9.76 -27.33 49.83
C MET A 427 -9.12 -28.71 49.62
N LEU A 428 -8.81 -29.08 48.38
CA LEU A 428 -8.23 -30.40 48.08
C LEU A 428 -6.74 -30.45 48.50
N GLU A 429 -6.01 -29.35 48.33
CA GLU A 429 -4.61 -29.21 48.76
C GLU A 429 -4.48 -29.36 50.27
N GLU A 430 -5.40 -28.75 51.05
CA GLU A 430 -5.46 -28.94 52.49
C GLU A 430 -5.68 -30.39 52.89
N LYS A 431 -6.67 -31.10 52.21
CA LYS A 431 -6.89 -32.53 52.43
C LYS A 431 -5.71 -33.39 52.06
N TYR A 432 -5.06 -33.06 50.96
CA TYR A 432 -3.85 -33.77 50.51
C TYR A 432 -2.71 -33.64 51.50
N ASN A 433 -2.48 -32.45 52.02
CA ASN A 433 -1.43 -32.18 53.03
C ASN A 433 -1.73 -32.91 54.35
N LEU A 434 -2.99 -33.15 54.71
CA LEU A 434 -3.44 -33.96 55.83
C LEU A 434 -3.43 -35.47 55.56
N GLY A 435 -3.10 -35.90 54.33
CA GLY A 435 -3.10 -37.33 53.91
C GLY A 435 -4.51 -37.86 53.64
N ALA A 436 -5.52 -37.03 53.50
CA ALA A 436 -6.94 -37.39 53.29
C ALA A 436 -7.37 -37.32 51.79
N ALA A 437 -6.45 -37.04 50.88
CA ALA A 437 -6.66 -37.07 49.42
C ALA A 437 -5.50 -37.80 48.71
N SER A 438 -5.78 -38.40 47.55
CA SER A 438 -4.75 -39.08 46.75
C SER A 438 -3.92 -38.11 45.91
N PRO A 439 -2.71 -38.50 45.51
CA PRO A 439 -1.91 -37.72 44.53
C PRO A 439 -2.66 -37.48 43.23
N VAL A 440 -3.44 -38.46 42.77
CA VAL A 440 -4.21 -38.37 41.52
C VAL A 440 -5.28 -37.28 41.63
N ASP A 441 -6.03 -37.22 42.75
CA ASP A 441 -7.05 -36.18 42.99
C ASP A 441 -6.38 -34.79 42.99
N TYR A 442 -5.22 -34.66 43.64
CA TYR A 442 -4.43 -33.42 43.66
C TYR A 442 -4.03 -32.98 42.26
N SER A 443 -3.46 -33.90 41.46
CA SER A 443 -3.02 -33.62 40.10
C SER A 443 -4.20 -33.22 39.20
N ILE A 444 -5.35 -33.89 39.30
CA ILE A 444 -6.57 -33.53 38.55
C ILE A 444 -7.04 -32.11 38.93
N ALA A 445 -7.09 -31.79 40.22
CA ALA A 445 -7.57 -30.49 40.67
C ALA A 445 -6.58 -29.36 40.24
N LEU A 446 -5.27 -29.61 40.32
CA LEU A 446 -4.26 -28.69 39.84
C LEU A 446 -4.36 -28.47 38.31
N TYR A 447 -4.54 -29.54 37.54
CA TYR A 447 -4.77 -29.47 36.11
C TYR A 447 -6.01 -28.63 35.77
N ASN A 448 -7.13 -28.87 36.46
CA ASN A 448 -8.35 -28.12 36.25
C ASN A 448 -8.17 -26.63 36.55
N LEU A 449 -7.44 -26.27 37.62
CA LEU A 449 -7.13 -24.88 37.96
C LEU A 449 -6.27 -24.22 36.88
N VAL A 450 -5.21 -24.90 36.44
CA VAL A 450 -4.31 -24.40 35.37
C VAL A 450 -5.07 -24.18 34.06
N ASN A 451 -5.95 -25.13 33.71
CA ASN A 451 -6.81 -25.03 32.53
C ASN A 451 -7.81 -23.87 32.64
N ALA A 452 -8.48 -23.71 33.81
CA ALA A 452 -9.37 -22.59 34.05
C ALA A 452 -8.67 -21.22 33.94
N ARG A 453 -7.48 -21.08 34.51
CA ARG A 453 -6.66 -19.87 34.38
C ARG A 453 -6.23 -19.59 32.94
N SER A 454 -5.86 -20.63 32.18
CA SER A 454 -5.50 -20.49 30.75
C SER A 454 -6.71 -20.06 29.92
N GLN A 455 -7.90 -20.59 30.19
CA GLN A 455 -9.16 -20.19 29.55
C GLN A 455 -9.52 -18.73 29.88
N LEU A 456 -9.33 -18.29 31.13
CA LEU A 456 -9.56 -16.90 31.53
C LEU A 456 -8.62 -15.95 30.80
N ALA A 457 -7.33 -16.28 30.73
CA ALA A 457 -6.36 -15.47 29.98
C ALA A 457 -6.77 -15.37 28.50
N GLN A 458 -7.10 -16.48 27.87
CA GLN A 458 -7.57 -16.50 26.47
C GLN A 458 -8.82 -15.65 26.25
N ALA A 459 -9.84 -15.78 27.12
CA ALA A 459 -11.07 -15.01 27.02
C ALA A 459 -10.83 -13.51 27.22
N LYS A 460 -9.97 -13.13 28.19
CA LYS A 460 -9.56 -11.76 28.47
C LYS A 460 -8.93 -11.09 27.23
N TYR A 461 -7.89 -11.68 26.66
CA TYR A 461 -7.21 -11.09 25.53
C TYR A 461 -8.06 -11.12 24.24
N SER A 462 -8.87 -12.15 24.05
CA SER A 462 -9.85 -12.20 22.97
C SER A 462 -10.87 -11.06 23.06
N TYR A 463 -11.43 -10.80 24.24
CA TYR A 463 -12.35 -9.69 24.45
C TYR A 463 -11.68 -8.34 24.23
N LEU A 464 -10.48 -8.12 24.79
CA LEU A 464 -9.71 -6.88 24.59
C LEU A 464 -9.46 -6.61 23.10
N PHE A 465 -9.08 -7.61 22.32
CA PHE A 465 -8.89 -7.44 20.90
C PHE A 465 -10.19 -7.07 20.17
N LYS A 466 -11.30 -7.76 20.48
CA LYS A 466 -12.59 -7.50 19.85
C LYS A 466 -13.14 -6.11 20.17
N THR A 467 -12.89 -5.60 21.39
CA THR A 467 -13.25 -4.22 21.72
C THR A 467 -12.41 -3.21 20.96
N LYS A 468 -11.11 -3.49 20.69
CA LYS A 468 -10.27 -2.62 19.86
C LYS A 468 -10.71 -2.58 18.39
N ILE A 469 -11.26 -3.67 17.86
CA ILE A 469 -11.91 -3.65 16.54
C ILE A 469 -13.15 -2.74 16.55
N LEU A 470 -13.95 -2.75 17.59
CA LEU A 470 -15.11 -1.84 17.71
C LEU A 470 -14.66 -0.38 17.87
N ASP A 471 -13.60 -0.10 18.66
CA ASP A 471 -13.00 1.22 18.79
C ASP A 471 -12.49 1.74 17.43
N PHE A 472 -11.87 0.87 16.64
CA PHE A 472 -11.44 1.19 15.26
C PHE A 472 -12.62 1.62 14.38
N TYR A 473 -13.74 0.87 14.37
CA TYR A 473 -14.92 1.25 13.59
C TYR A 473 -15.58 2.55 14.08
N ARG A 474 -15.39 2.91 15.34
CA ARG A 474 -15.84 4.19 15.92
C ARG A 474 -14.90 5.34 15.63
N GLY A 475 -13.74 5.10 15.00
CA GLY A 475 -12.71 6.10 14.76
C GLY A 475 -11.93 6.52 16.01
N ILE A 476 -11.98 5.71 17.09
CA ILE A 476 -11.24 5.95 18.32
C ILE A 476 -9.81 5.41 18.15
N PRO A 477 -8.77 6.20 18.51
CA PRO A 477 -7.40 5.73 18.47
C PRO A 477 -7.20 4.46 19.31
N ILE A 478 -6.49 3.47 18.77
CA ILE A 478 -6.23 2.21 19.45
C ILE A 478 -5.20 2.46 20.57
N THR A 479 -5.64 2.31 21.82
CA THR A 479 -4.82 2.42 23.03
C THR A 479 -5.12 1.23 23.93
N LEU A 480 -4.16 0.80 24.77
CA LEU A 480 -4.36 -0.21 25.83
C LEU A 480 -4.38 0.45 27.18
#